data_953b091d2c8c34e92b6be4e17e6e7bbb
#
_entry.id   953b091d2c8c34e92b6be4e17e6e7bbb
#
_cell.length_a   1.000
_cell.length_b   1.000
_cell.length_c   1.000
_cell.angle_alpha   90.00
_cell.angle_beta   90.00
_cell.angle_gamma   90.00
#
_symmetry.space_group_name_H-M   'P 1'
#
loop_
_entity.id
_entity.type
_entity.pdbx_description
1 polymer ?
#
loop_
_entity_poly.entity_id
_entity_poly.type
_entity_poly.pdbx_seq_one_letter_code
_entity_poly.pdbx_strand_id
1 'polypeptide(L)'
;STGGVIQNHSSMVGAAAAAAISEMYVDIFFFSCCGAAVGKGITEATEQTAIIKRKMLKNAEKKILLADSSKINSTFLCRVCDMSEIDLIITDKCPDEQFLNNAGCEVEYSE
;
A
#
# COMPACT_ATOMS: atom_id res chain seq x y z
N SER A 1 -14.09 -3.82 7.62
CA SER A 1 -13.42 -3.55 6.36
C SER A 1 -14.27 -2.69 5.47
N THR A 2 -13.66 -1.69 4.87
CA THR A 2 -14.39 -0.83 3.95
C THR A 2 -14.75 -1.53 2.65
N GLY A 3 -14.12 -2.65 2.38
CA GLY A 3 -14.37 -3.39 1.15
C GLY A 3 -15.75 -4.00 1.06
N GLY A 4 -16.39 -4.26 2.19
CA GLY A 4 -17.69 -4.88 2.16
C GLY A 4 -17.62 -6.29 1.60
N VAL A 5 -18.73 -6.98 1.62
CA VAL A 5 -18.79 -8.36 1.15
C VAL A 5 -19.79 -8.57 0.05
N ILE A 6 -20.72 -7.67 -0.12
CA ILE A 6 -21.75 -7.78 -1.14
C ILE A 6 -21.38 -6.86 -2.28
N GLN A 7 -21.31 -7.41 -3.46
CA GLN A 7 -20.76 -6.75 -4.64
C GLN A 7 -21.25 -5.33 -4.86
N ASN A 8 -22.53 -5.17 -5.13
CA ASN A 8 -23.10 -3.85 -5.42
C ASN A 8 -23.03 -2.94 -4.22
N HIS A 9 -23.27 -3.51 -3.05
CA HIS A 9 -23.22 -2.78 -1.81
C HIS A 9 -21.78 -2.33 -1.52
N SER A 10 -20.81 -3.21 -1.80
CA SER A 10 -19.42 -2.87 -1.60
C SER A 10 -18.98 -1.69 -2.43
N SER A 11 -19.44 -1.61 -3.68
CA SER A 11 -19.08 -0.52 -4.56
C SER A 11 -19.55 0.81 -4.02
N MET A 12 -20.79 0.85 -3.51
CA MET A 12 -21.35 2.06 -2.94
C MET A 12 -20.62 2.45 -1.66
N VAL A 13 -20.38 1.48 -0.79
CA VAL A 13 -19.66 1.72 0.46
C VAL A 13 -18.24 2.15 0.19
N GLY A 14 -17.58 1.51 -0.78
CA GLY A 14 -16.22 1.87 -1.16
C GLY A 14 -16.13 3.29 -1.69
N ALA A 15 -17.08 3.70 -2.53
CA ALA A 15 -17.11 5.05 -3.07
C ALA A 15 -17.33 6.08 -1.97
N ALA A 16 -18.24 5.80 -1.05
CA ALA A 16 -18.51 6.70 0.08
C ALA A 16 -17.29 6.81 1.00
N ALA A 17 -16.63 5.68 1.25
CA ALA A 17 -15.43 5.67 2.08
C ALA A 17 -14.31 6.47 1.42
N ALA A 18 -14.11 6.29 0.11
CA ALA A 18 -13.08 7.03 -0.62
C ALA A 18 -13.37 8.53 -0.60
N ALA A 19 -14.62 8.91 -0.77
CA ALA A 19 -15.01 10.32 -0.71
C ALA A 19 -14.76 10.92 0.67
N ALA A 20 -15.07 10.17 1.73
CA ALA A 20 -14.84 10.63 3.09
C ALA A 20 -13.33 10.76 3.36
N ILE A 21 -12.55 9.78 2.94
CA ILE A 21 -11.11 9.76 3.16
C ILE A 21 -10.43 10.91 2.44
N SER A 22 -10.94 11.32 1.29
CA SER A 22 -10.32 12.39 0.52
C SER A 22 -10.37 13.74 1.27
N GLU A 23 -11.19 13.84 2.32
CA GLU A 23 -11.24 15.02 3.17
C GLU A 23 -10.42 14.89 4.45
N MET A 24 -9.71 13.78 4.63
CA MET A 24 -8.92 13.52 5.82
C MET A 24 -7.45 13.76 5.55
N TYR A 25 -6.77 14.34 6.53
CA TYR A 25 -5.32 14.52 6.48
C TYR A 25 -4.72 13.86 7.70
N VAL A 26 -3.72 13.02 7.50
CA VAL A 26 -3.10 12.28 8.60
C VAL A 26 -1.60 12.52 8.60
N ASP A 27 -1.01 12.49 9.80
CA ASP A 27 0.44 12.69 9.94
C ASP A 27 1.20 11.45 9.46
N ILE A 28 0.74 10.28 9.86
CA ILE A 28 1.38 9.03 9.49
C ILE A 28 0.32 8.03 9.05
N PHE A 29 0.56 7.41 7.92
CA PHE A 29 -0.30 6.35 7.42
C PHE A 29 0.50 5.05 7.41
N PHE A 30 0.10 4.12 8.27
CA PHE A 30 0.62 2.76 8.26
C PHE A 30 -0.32 1.91 7.42
N PHE A 31 0.22 1.20 6.47
CA PHE A 31 -0.64 0.42 5.58
C PHE A 31 0.05 -0.87 5.15
N SER A 32 -0.76 -1.81 4.68
CA SER A 32 -0.29 -3.09 4.16
C SER A 32 -0.53 -3.16 2.67
N CYS A 33 -0.06 -4.24 2.06
CA CYS A 33 -0.25 -4.46 0.63
C CYS A 33 -0.33 -5.94 0.33
N CYS A 34 -0.71 -6.27 -0.89
CA CYS A 34 -0.61 -7.64 -1.37
C CYS A 34 0.73 -7.89 -2.02
N GLY A 35 1.32 -6.87 -2.63
CA GLY A 35 2.61 -7.02 -3.27
C GLY A 35 3.42 -5.74 -3.26
N ALA A 36 4.74 -5.89 -3.19
CA ALA A 36 5.70 -4.80 -3.25
C ALA A 36 6.86 -5.24 -4.11
N ALA A 37 7.04 -4.63 -5.28
CA ALA A 37 8.07 -5.06 -6.22
C ALA A 37 8.70 -3.86 -6.91
N VAL A 38 10.01 -3.95 -7.10
CA VAL A 38 10.77 -2.92 -7.80
C VAL A 38 10.23 -2.79 -9.23
N GLY A 39 9.96 -1.56 -9.64
CA GLY A 39 9.45 -1.29 -10.99
C GLY A 39 7.96 -1.45 -11.13
N LYS A 40 7.32 -2.23 -10.26
CA LYS A 40 5.87 -2.42 -10.28
C LYS A 40 5.18 -1.63 -9.19
N GLY A 41 5.87 -1.37 -8.09
CA GLY A 41 5.34 -0.60 -7.00
C GLY A 41 4.54 -1.43 -5.99
N ILE A 42 3.68 -0.73 -5.28
CA ILE A 42 2.81 -1.34 -4.28
C ILE A 42 1.50 -1.71 -4.96
N THR A 43 1.06 -2.95 -4.78
CA THR A 43 -0.12 -3.44 -5.50
C THR A 43 -1.10 -4.14 -4.57
N GLU A 44 -2.36 -4.16 -5.00
CA GLU A 44 -3.47 -4.79 -4.32
C GLU A 44 -4.24 -5.68 -5.27
N ALA A 45 -4.99 -6.61 -4.71
CA ALA A 45 -5.75 -7.57 -5.51
C ALA A 45 -7.00 -6.93 -6.13
N THR A 46 -7.57 -5.92 -5.48
CA THR A 46 -8.81 -5.30 -5.96
C THR A 46 -8.65 -3.80 -6.13
N GLU A 47 -9.42 -3.27 -7.05
CA GLU A 47 -9.40 -1.84 -7.34
C GLU A 47 -9.99 -1.03 -6.18
N GLN A 48 -11.00 -1.56 -5.51
CA GLN A 48 -11.60 -0.87 -4.37
C GLN A 48 -10.57 -0.59 -3.27
N THR A 49 -9.79 -1.60 -2.92
CA THR A 49 -8.75 -1.45 -1.91
C THR A 49 -7.68 -0.48 -2.38
N ALA A 50 -7.31 -0.57 -3.65
CA ALA A 50 -6.28 0.31 -4.21
C ALA A 50 -6.73 1.77 -4.18
N ILE A 51 -7.99 2.04 -4.52
CA ILE A 51 -8.52 3.40 -4.54
C ILE A 51 -8.44 4.03 -3.15
N ILE A 52 -8.87 3.29 -2.13
CA ILE A 52 -8.86 3.79 -0.76
C ILE A 52 -7.43 4.10 -0.32
N LYS A 53 -6.51 3.20 -0.61
CA LYS A 53 -5.10 3.40 -0.22
C LYS A 53 -4.47 4.56 -0.96
N ARG A 54 -4.78 4.73 -2.24
CA ARG A 54 -4.27 5.90 -2.98
C ARG A 54 -4.74 7.21 -2.35
N LYS A 55 -6.00 7.25 -1.93
CA LYS A 55 -6.55 8.44 -1.28
C LYS A 55 -5.84 8.74 0.04
N MET A 56 -5.65 7.71 0.86
CA MET A 56 -4.97 7.88 2.14
C MET A 56 -3.53 8.33 1.94
N LEU A 57 -2.84 7.72 0.99
CA LEU A 57 -1.44 8.07 0.71
C LEU A 57 -1.31 9.51 0.27
N LYS A 58 -2.25 9.98 -0.53
CA LYS A 58 -2.23 11.34 -1.02
C LYS A 58 -2.34 12.37 0.11
N ASN A 59 -3.05 12.01 1.17
CA ASN A 59 -3.34 12.91 2.28
C ASN A 59 -2.47 12.64 3.51
N ALA A 60 -1.49 11.77 3.40
CA ALA A 60 -0.62 11.44 4.51
C ALA A 60 0.71 12.17 4.38
N GLU A 61 1.20 12.68 5.50
CA GLU A 61 2.50 13.32 5.51
C GLU A 61 3.62 12.28 5.45
N LYS A 62 3.50 11.22 6.22
CA LYS A 62 4.47 10.13 6.23
C LYS A 62 3.78 8.82 5.91
N LYS A 63 4.42 8.01 5.09
CA LYS A 63 3.83 6.78 4.55
C LYS A 63 4.73 5.60 4.88
N ILE A 64 4.22 4.69 5.71
CA ILE A 64 4.98 3.54 6.19
C ILE A 64 4.25 2.27 5.80
N LEU A 65 4.93 1.45 5.01
CA LEU A 65 4.38 0.17 4.55
C LEU A 65 4.83 -0.94 5.49
N LEU A 66 3.86 -1.73 5.95
CA LEU A 66 4.12 -2.92 6.75
C LEU A 66 3.86 -4.13 5.86
N ALA A 67 4.91 -4.85 5.51
CA ALA A 67 4.78 -5.97 4.58
C ALA A 67 5.69 -7.11 5.01
N ASP A 68 5.12 -8.28 5.22
CA ASP A 68 5.97 -9.43 5.53
C ASP A 68 6.71 -9.89 4.26
N SER A 69 7.67 -10.78 4.44
CA SER A 69 8.53 -11.21 3.34
C SER A 69 7.79 -11.85 2.18
N SER A 70 6.59 -12.40 2.43
CA SER A 70 5.82 -13.03 1.36
C SER A 70 5.27 -12.01 0.37
N LYS A 71 5.21 -10.73 0.74
CA LYS A 71 4.72 -9.66 -0.13
C LYS A 71 5.83 -9.07 -1.00
N ILE A 72 7.07 -9.23 -0.57
CA ILE A 72 8.22 -8.68 -1.27
C ILE A 72 8.41 -9.43 -2.60
N ASN A 73 8.62 -8.69 -3.68
CA ASN A 73 8.78 -9.22 -5.03
C ASN A 73 7.52 -9.83 -5.62
N SER A 74 6.35 -9.56 -5.01
CA SER A 74 5.06 -10.00 -5.55
C SER A 74 4.35 -8.83 -6.21
N THR A 75 3.60 -9.12 -7.27
CA THR A 75 2.86 -8.10 -8.00
C THR A 75 1.42 -8.56 -8.19
N PHE A 76 0.48 -7.70 -7.86
CA PHE A 76 -0.94 -7.99 -8.02
C PHE A 76 -1.56 -7.05 -9.05
N LEU A 77 -2.84 -7.22 -9.30
CA LEU A 77 -3.51 -6.61 -10.45
C LEU A 77 -3.56 -5.08 -10.39
N CYS A 78 -3.81 -4.53 -9.21
CA CYS A 78 -4.13 -3.11 -9.09
C CYS A 78 -3.01 -2.35 -8.40
N ARG A 79 -2.47 -1.36 -9.08
CA ARG A 79 -1.37 -0.57 -8.56
C ARG A 79 -1.89 0.50 -7.60
N VAL A 80 -1.22 0.62 -6.46
CA VAL A 80 -1.53 1.65 -5.47
C VAL A 80 -0.62 2.87 -5.67
N CYS A 81 0.69 2.64 -5.70
CA CYS A 81 1.66 3.73 -5.83
C CYS A 81 3.02 3.18 -6.21
N ASP A 82 3.93 4.07 -6.58
CA ASP A 82 5.34 3.73 -6.77
C ASP A 82 5.99 3.51 -5.42
N MET A 83 7.03 2.67 -5.40
CA MET A 83 7.79 2.47 -4.17
C MET A 83 8.46 3.75 -3.71
N SER A 84 8.82 4.63 -4.63
CA SER A 84 9.45 5.90 -4.29
C SER A 84 8.52 6.85 -3.52
N GLU A 85 7.22 6.58 -3.53
CA GLU A 85 6.27 7.40 -2.77
C GLU A 85 6.17 6.97 -1.31
N ILE A 86 6.82 5.89 -0.93
CA ILE A 86 6.81 5.36 0.43
C ILE A 86 8.04 5.90 1.17
N ASP A 87 7.87 6.29 2.42
CA ASP A 87 8.99 6.78 3.23
C ASP A 87 9.77 5.63 3.85
N LEU A 88 9.06 4.58 4.27
CA LEU A 88 9.69 3.47 4.97
C LEU A 88 8.91 2.19 4.73
N ILE A 89 9.63 1.11 4.47
CA ILE A 89 9.06 -0.24 4.43
C ILE A 89 9.61 -1.01 5.62
N ILE A 90 8.70 -1.59 6.41
CA ILE A 90 9.07 -2.44 7.54
C ILE A 90 8.67 -3.87 7.17
N THR A 91 9.64 -4.78 7.20
CA THR A 91 9.41 -6.18 6.88
C THR A 91 10.06 -7.07 7.93
N ASP A 92 9.77 -8.36 7.89
CA ASP A 92 10.24 -9.29 8.92
C ASP A 92 11.62 -9.87 8.61
N LYS A 93 11.99 -9.98 7.34
CA LYS A 93 13.25 -10.57 6.93
C LYS A 93 13.97 -9.67 5.95
N CYS A 94 15.28 -9.78 5.91
CA CYS A 94 16.09 -9.01 4.98
C CYS A 94 15.70 -9.34 3.54
N PRO A 95 15.21 -8.37 2.77
CA PRO A 95 14.93 -8.60 1.36
C PRO A 95 16.21 -8.86 0.56
N ASP A 96 16.05 -9.34 -0.66
CA ASP A 96 17.20 -9.59 -1.52
C ASP A 96 17.89 -8.27 -1.89
N GLU A 97 19.10 -8.40 -2.35
CA GLU A 97 19.97 -7.26 -2.63
C GLU A 97 19.39 -6.35 -3.71
N GLN A 98 18.80 -6.95 -4.72
CA GLN A 98 18.20 -6.18 -5.80
C GLN A 98 17.04 -5.31 -5.28
N PHE A 99 16.21 -5.87 -4.43
CA PHE A 99 15.11 -5.12 -3.83
C PHE A 99 15.66 -3.97 -3.00
N LEU A 100 16.62 -4.24 -2.14
CA LEU A 100 17.19 -3.22 -1.26
C LEU A 100 17.85 -2.09 -2.06
N ASN A 101 18.59 -2.44 -3.10
CA ASN A 101 19.31 -1.44 -3.89
C ASN A 101 18.40 -0.56 -4.74
N ASN A 102 17.24 -1.07 -5.10
CA ASN A 102 16.35 -0.38 -6.05
C ASN A 102 15.00 0.01 -5.48
N ALA A 103 14.82 -0.15 -4.17
CA ALA A 103 13.53 0.16 -3.54
C ALA A 103 13.15 1.64 -3.66
N GLY A 104 14.12 2.53 -3.60
CA GLY A 104 13.86 3.94 -3.69
C GLY A 104 13.32 4.54 -2.38
N CYS A 105 13.34 3.76 -1.31
CA CYS A 105 12.92 4.21 0.02
C CYS A 105 13.71 3.44 1.07
N GLU A 106 13.56 3.87 2.31
CA GLU A 106 14.21 3.21 3.43
C GLU A 106 13.52 1.88 3.72
N VAL A 107 14.30 0.84 4.07
CA VAL A 107 13.78 -0.49 4.38
C VAL A 107 14.35 -0.94 5.72
N GLU A 108 13.47 -1.32 6.65
CA GLU A 108 13.85 -1.87 7.93
C GLU A 108 13.39 -3.32 8.03
N TYR A 109 14.21 -4.16 8.64
CA TYR A 109 13.87 -5.58 8.85
C TYR A 109 14.45 -6.03 10.17
N SER A 110 13.87 -7.10 10.74
CA SER A 110 14.20 -7.50 12.10
C SER A 110 15.35 -8.48 12.21
N GLU A 111 16.01 -8.86 11.12
CA GLU A 111 17.16 -9.73 11.29
C GLU A 111 18.33 -9.37 10.39
#